data_f4c04164220e2414ceb6a4d961db32d9
#
_entry.id   f4c04164220e2414ceb6a4d961db32d9
#
_cell.length_a   1.000
_cell.length_b   1.000
_cell.length_c   1.000
_cell.angle_alpha   90.00
_cell.angle_beta   90.00
_cell.angle_gamma   90.00
#
_symmetry.space_group_name_H-M   'P 1'
#
loop_
_entity.id
_entity.type
_entity.pdbx_description
1 polymer ?
#
loop_
_entity_poly.entity_id
_entity_poly.type
_entity_poly.pdbx_seq_one_letter_code
_entity_poly.pdbx_strand_id
1 'polypeptide(L)'
;YKYIIIDEFQDIARQRFNLTKRLSEITKAKVVAVGDDWQSIYAFSGSDITLFTRFLELMGTGTELKITHTYRNSQELIDIAGGFVQKNSAQIKKQLISPKHLENPIVIESFDDSSKTMKNLAGKTEYIIGKILTEFGDKKTILLIGRYNYDLYKLCNTGLFKEGPSNQVQSVKYPKANITFMTAHSSKGLGYDNVILINMFEGKFGFPCQIEDDPIMKLVTYEDTSMPFAEERR
;
A
#
# COMPACT_ATOMS: atom_id res chain seq x y z
N TYR A 1 32.37 -8.36 7.44
CA TYR A 1 31.16 -8.95 6.83
C TYR A 1 31.52 -9.50 5.45
N LYS A 2 30.91 -10.64 5.08
CA LYS A 2 31.03 -11.20 3.71
C LYS A 2 29.85 -10.77 2.83
N TYR A 3 28.67 -10.58 3.45
CA TYR A 3 27.43 -10.18 2.82
C TYR A 3 26.74 -9.09 3.65
N ILE A 4 26.07 -8.18 2.96
CA ILE A 4 25.12 -7.20 3.49
C ILE A 4 23.82 -7.48 2.77
N ILE A 5 22.77 -7.89 3.49
CA ILE A 5 21.45 -8.20 2.91
C ILE A 5 20.48 -7.14 3.42
N ILE A 6 19.75 -6.50 2.49
CA ILE A 6 18.80 -5.45 2.79
C ILE A 6 17.47 -5.83 2.16
N ASP A 7 16.46 -5.96 2.98
CA ASP A 7 15.08 -6.18 2.57
C ASP A 7 14.32 -4.86 2.48
N GLU A 8 13.21 -4.83 1.73
CA GLU A 8 12.40 -3.63 1.48
C GLU A 8 13.25 -2.43 1.00
N PHE A 9 14.20 -2.70 0.10
CA PHE A 9 15.20 -1.71 -0.31
C PHE A 9 14.60 -0.48 -1.01
N GLN A 10 13.40 -0.57 -1.58
CA GLN A 10 12.68 0.57 -2.17
C GLN A 10 12.35 1.66 -1.14
N ASP A 11 12.42 1.35 0.16
CA ASP A 11 12.16 2.31 1.24
C ASP A 11 13.45 2.90 1.83
N ILE A 12 14.58 2.69 1.17
CA ILE A 12 15.86 3.18 1.70
C ILE A 12 16.00 4.70 1.54
N ALA A 13 16.47 5.36 2.60
CA ALA A 13 16.86 6.76 2.54
C ALA A 13 18.33 6.90 2.13
N ARG A 14 18.70 8.07 1.59
CA ARG A 14 20.06 8.38 1.10
C ARG A 14 21.15 8.09 2.14
N GLN A 15 20.91 8.43 3.40
CA GLN A 15 21.88 8.21 4.48
C GLN A 15 22.18 6.72 4.69
N ARG A 16 21.14 5.88 4.70
CA ARG A 16 21.29 4.41 4.85
C ARG A 16 21.98 3.80 3.64
N PHE A 17 21.66 4.30 2.44
CA PHE A 17 22.34 3.89 1.22
C PHE A 17 23.83 4.21 1.29
N ASN A 18 24.22 5.43 1.64
CA ASN A 18 25.61 5.85 1.76
C ASN A 18 26.37 5.01 2.79
N LEU A 19 25.75 4.71 3.93
CA LEU A 19 26.32 3.81 4.94
C LEU A 19 26.56 2.40 4.36
N THR A 20 25.56 1.84 3.67
CA THR A 20 25.67 0.52 3.02
C THR A 20 26.81 0.49 2.02
N LYS A 21 26.89 1.50 1.15
CA LYS A 21 27.94 1.63 0.15
C LYS A 21 29.32 1.70 0.81
N ARG A 22 29.48 2.55 1.83
CA ARG A 22 30.74 2.70 2.55
C ARG A 22 31.18 1.43 3.27
N LEU A 23 30.24 0.72 3.90
CA LEU A 23 30.52 -0.57 4.53
C LEU A 23 30.98 -1.61 3.49
N SER A 24 30.31 -1.68 2.36
CA SER A 24 30.68 -2.59 1.27
C SER A 24 32.08 -2.30 0.74
N GLU A 25 32.44 -1.02 0.55
CA GLU A 25 33.77 -0.58 0.09
C GLU A 25 34.88 -1.00 1.07
N ILE A 26 34.68 -0.79 2.37
CA ILE A 26 35.66 -1.10 3.42
C ILE A 26 35.82 -2.60 3.61
N THR A 27 34.69 -3.32 3.68
CA THR A 27 34.70 -4.75 4.04
C THR A 27 34.83 -5.67 2.83
N LYS A 28 34.67 -5.13 1.61
CA LYS A 28 34.55 -5.91 0.36
C LYS A 28 33.35 -6.88 0.38
N ALA A 29 32.36 -6.59 1.21
CA ALA A 29 31.13 -7.39 1.31
C ALA A 29 30.30 -7.29 0.04
N LYS A 30 29.70 -8.39 -0.37
CA LYS A 30 28.69 -8.42 -1.43
C LYS A 30 27.38 -7.87 -0.87
N VAL A 31 26.72 -6.96 -1.59
CA VAL A 31 25.43 -6.40 -1.20
C VAL A 31 24.33 -7.11 -1.97
N VAL A 32 23.31 -7.57 -1.24
CA VAL A 32 22.07 -8.13 -1.79
C VAL A 32 20.93 -7.23 -1.36
N ALA A 33 20.32 -6.55 -2.31
CA ALA A 33 19.17 -5.67 -2.09
C ALA A 33 17.92 -6.33 -2.67
N VAL A 34 16.89 -6.50 -1.83
CA VAL A 34 15.60 -7.07 -2.23
C VAL A 34 14.53 -6.00 -2.03
N GLY A 35 13.64 -5.86 -2.99
CA GLY A 35 12.58 -4.86 -2.90
C GLY A 35 11.60 -4.92 -4.07
N ASP A 36 10.59 -4.07 -3.99
CA ASP A 36 9.53 -3.92 -4.98
C ASP A 36 9.19 -2.44 -5.15
N ASP A 37 9.58 -1.85 -6.28
CA ASP A 37 9.37 -0.43 -6.57
C ASP A 37 7.88 -0.04 -6.61
N TRP A 38 6.97 -0.98 -6.91
CA TRP A 38 5.53 -0.74 -6.87
C TRP A 38 5.01 -0.51 -5.43
N GLN A 39 5.80 -0.89 -4.43
CA GLN A 39 5.48 -0.71 -3.01
C GLN A 39 6.23 0.46 -2.36
N SER A 40 6.89 1.33 -3.13
CA SER A 40 7.57 2.51 -2.61
C SER A 40 6.57 3.63 -2.30
N ILE A 41 6.11 3.69 -1.05
CA ILE A 41 5.08 4.62 -0.58
C ILE A 41 5.53 5.47 0.63
N TYR A 42 6.85 5.55 0.88
CA TYR A 42 7.42 6.25 2.04
C TYR A 42 8.33 7.43 1.66
N ALA A 43 8.11 8.07 0.48
CA ALA A 43 8.89 9.26 0.11
C ALA A 43 8.74 10.38 1.14
N PHE A 44 7.56 10.55 1.73
CA PHE A 44 7.31 11.53 2.80
C PHE A 44 8.20 11.33 4.04
N SER A 45 8.75 10.12 4.24
CA SER A 45 9.71 9.81 5.31
C SER A 45 11.18 9.81 4.86
N GLY A 46 11.44 10.28 3.63
CA GLY A 46 12.77 10.44 3.06
C GLY A 46 13.29 9.22 2.30
N SER A 47 12.45 8.26 1.93
CA SER A 47 12.85 7.21 1.00
C SER A 47 13.06 7.78 -0.40
N ASP A 48 14.04 7.24 -1.12
CA ASP A 48 14.41 7.69 -2.46
C ASP A 48 14.41 6.48 -3.40
N ILE A 49 13.33 6.35 -4.19
CA ILE A 49 13.12 5.24 -5.11
C ILE A 49 14.24 5.13 -6.17
N THR A 50 14.94 6.22 -6.48
CA THR A 50 16.03 6.20 -7.45
C THR A 50 17.20 5.37 -6.99
N LEU A 51 17.39 5.21 -5.68
CA LEU A 51 18.43 4.34 -5.10
C LEU A 51 18.15 2.87 -5.40
N PHE A 52 16.88 2.49 -5.55
CA PHE A 52 16.47 1.16 -5.94
C PHE A 52 16.53 0.97 -7.46
N THR A 53 15.89 1.86 -8.23
CA THR A 53 15.79 1.72 -9.69
C THR A 53 17.14 1.89 -10.39
N ARG A 54 18.09 2.60 -9.79
CA ARG A 54 19.45 2.82 -10.29
C ARG A 54 20.52 2.10 -9.46
N PHE A 55 20.13 1.03 -8.75
CA PHE A 55 21.03 0.34 -7.81
C PHE A 55 22.36 -0.10 -8.45
N LEU A 56 22.31 -0.77 -9.60
CA LEU A 56 23.52 -1.23 -10.29
C LEU A 56 24.41 -0.08 -10.76
N GLU A 57 23.82 1.01 -11.22
CA GLU A 57 24.56 2.21 -11.61
C GLU A 57 25.30 2.83 -10.41
N LEU A 58 24.64 2.87 -9.26
CA LEU A 58 25.16 3.50 -8.04
C LEU A 58 26.16 2.62 -7.28
N MET A 59 25.98 1.30 -7.31
CA MET A 59 26.82 0.34 -6.58
C MET A 59 27.91 -0.28 -7.43
N GLY A 60 27.81 -0.20 -8.77
CA GLY A 60 28.75 -0.78 -9.72
C GLY A 60 28.26 -2.09 -10.32
N THR A 61 29.17 -3.02 -10.59
CA THR A 61 28.84 -4.30 -11.25
C THR A 61 28.00 -5.20 -10.36
N GLY A 62 26.96 -5.80 -10.92
CA GLY A 62 26.06 -6.71 -10.20
C GLY A 62 25.15 -7.47 -11.14
N THR A 63 24.25 -8.26 -10.57
CA THR A 63 23.23 -9.02 -11.29
C THR A 63 21.86 -8.64 -10.76
N GLU A 64 20.95 -8.27 -11.65
CA GLU A 64 19.55 -8.07 -11.35
C GLU A 64 18.79 -9.37 -11.61
N LEU A 65 17.96 -9.77 -10.62
CA LEU A 65 17.06 -10.91 -10.74
C LEU A 65 15.63 -10.43 -10.48
N LYS A 66 14.69 -10.89 -11.29
CA LYS A 66 13.26 -10.56 -11.15
C LYS A 66 12.48 -11.78 -10.69
N ILE A 67 11.77 -11.63 -9.59
CA ILE A 67 10.78 -12.62 -9.12
C ILE A 67 9.47 -12.32 -9.83
N THR A 68 9.05 -13.22 -10.69
CA THR A 68 7.87 -13.04 -11.55
C THR A 68 6.65 -13.83 -11.07
N HIS A 69 6.84 -14.80 -10.17
CA HIS A 69 5.73 -15.61 -9.65
C HIS A 69 5.28 -15.11 -8.27
N THR A 70 3.98 -15.00 -8.10
CA THR A 70 3.35 -14.63 -6.84
C THR A 70 2.18 -15.56 -6.52
N TYR A 71 1.92 -15.77 -5.22
CA TYR A 71 0.87 -16.66 -4.72
C TYR A 71 -0.12 -15.91 -3.81
N ARG A 72 0.04 -14.58 -3.69
CA ARG A 72 -0.78 -13.76 -2.80
C ARG A 72 -2.12 -13.41 -3.43
N ASN A 73 -2.10 -12.76 -4.58
CA ASN A 73 -3.27 -12.23 -5.27
C ASN A 73 -3.65 -13.07 -6.49
N SER A 74 -4.89 -12.92 -6.97
CA SER A 74 -5.32 -13.50 -8.25
C SER A 74 -4.68 -12.80 -9.44
N GLN A 75 -4.59 -13.49 -10.58
CA GLN A 75 -4.01 -12.93 -11.80
C GLN A 75 -4.75 -11.66 -12.24
N GLU A 76 -6.07 -11.68 -12.18
CA GLU A 76 -6.93 -10.56 -12.62
C GLU A 76 -6.70 -9.31 -11.76
N LEU A 77 -6.52 -9.47 -10.43
CA LEU A 77 -6.17 -8.34 -9.55
C LEU A 77 -4.77 -7.80 -9.87
N ILE A 78 -3.81 -8.69 -10.14
CA ILE A 78 -2.45 -8.31 -10.52
C ILE A 78 -2.45 -7.53 -11.82
N ASP A 79 -3.21 -7.95 -12.82
CA ASP A 79 -3.29 -7.30 -14.12
C ASP A 79 -3.90 -5.90 -14.02
N ILE A 80 -4.97 -5.75 -13.22
CA ILE A 80 -5.60 -4.45 -12.98
C ILE A 80 -4.65 -3.50 -12.22
N ALA A 81 -4.14 -3.95 -11.08
CA ALA A 81 -3.27 -3.12 -10.24
C ALA A 81 -1.92 -2.83 -10.92
N GLY A 82 -1.29 -3.83 -11.52
CA GLY A 82 -0.05 -3.67 -12.25
C GLY A 82 -0.20 -2.78 -13.48
N GLY A 83 -1.30 -2.92 -14.24
CA GLY A 83 -1.62 -2.04 -15.35
C GLY A 83 -1.81 -0.58 -14.90
N PHE A 84 -2.37 -0.36 -13.71
CA PHE A 84 -2.51 0.98 -13.14
C PHE A 84 -1.16 1.58 -12.72
N VAL A 85 -0.35 0.84 -11.95
CA VAL A 85 0.96 1.31 -11.46
C VAL A 85 1.93 1.57 -12.62
N GLN A 86 1.97 0.69 -13.61
CA GLN A 86 2.88 0.80 -14.76
C GLN A 86 2.52 1.92 -15.76
N LYS A 87 1.43 2.66 -15.56
CA LYS A 87 1.18 3.93 -16.28
C LYS A 87 2.26 4.96 -15.96
N ASN A 88 2.88 4.88 -14.80
CA ASN A 88 4.07 5.65 -14.47
C ASN A 88 5.29 5.02 -15.15
N SER A 89 5.88 5.73 -16.13
CA SER A 89 7.04 5.25 -16.89
C SER A 89 8.32 5.08 -16.05
N ALA A 90 8.39 5.69 -14.86
CA ALA A 90 9.51 5.53 -13.94
C ALA A 90 9.48 4.20 -13.17
N GLN A 91 8.36 3.46 -13.21
CA GLN A 91 8.25 2.15 -12.57
C GLN A 91 8.92 1.06 -13.39
N ILE A 92 9.52 0.10 -12.70
CA ILE A 92 10.09 -1.09 -13.32
C ILE A 92 8.99 -1.93 -13.95
N LYS A 93 9.04 -2.16 -15.24
CA LYS A 93 8.07 -3.01 -15.93
C LYS A 93 8.25 -4.46 -15.48
N LYS A 94 7.18 -5.04 -14.98
CA LYS A 94 7.10 -6.42 -14.51
C LYS A 94 5.85 -7.09 -15.07
N GLN A 95 5.98 -8.36 -15.40
CA GLN A 95 4.86 -9.26 -15.61
C GLN A 95 4.86 -10.26 -14.46
N LEU A 96 3.84 -10.18 -13.62
CA LEU A 96 3.67 -11.10 -12.51
C LEU A 96 2.68 -12.19 -12.91
N ILE A 97 2.97 -13.42 -12.53
CA ILE A 97 2.16 -14.61 -12.83
C ILE A 97 1.68 -15.18 -11.50
N SER A 98 0.37 -15.44 -11.42
CA SER A 98 -0.25 -16.11 -10.29
C SER A 98 -1.04 -17.34 -10.74
N PRO A 99 -0.99 -18.45 -10.00
CA PRO A 99 -1.86 -19.59 -10.24
C PRO A 99 -3.30 -19.39 -9.73
N LYS A 100 -3.55 -18.27 -9.00
CA LYS A 100 -4.87 -17.96 -8.47
C LYS A 100 -5.68 -17.16 -9.48
N HIS A 101 -6.94 -17.48 -9.63
CA HIS A 101 -7.89 -16.78 -10.47
C HIS A 101 -9.12 -16.38 -9.68
N LEU A 102 -9.64 -15.18 -9.95
CA LEU A 102 -10.87 -14.66 -9.37
C LEU A 102 -11.55 -13.75 -10.39
N GLU A 103 -12.72 -14.13 -10.88
CA GLU A 103 -13.42 -13.47 -11.98
C GLU A 103 -13.65 -11.96 -11.71
N ASN A 104 -14.09 -11.62 -10.50
CA ASN A 104 -14.38 -10.24 -10.08
C ASN A 104 -13.55 -9.83 -8.86
N PRO A 105 -12.24 -9.53 -9.03
CA PRO A 105 -11.36 -9.26 -7.90
C PRO A 105 -11.61 -7.90 -7.24
N ILE A 106 -12.29 -6.97 -7.94
CA ILE A 106 -12.60 -5.62 -7.46
C ILE A 106 -14.09 -5.36 -7.63
N VAL A 107 -14.72 -4.94 -6.53
CA VAL A 107 -16.11 -4.48 -6.52
C VAL A 107 -16.13 -3.01 -6.08
N ILE A 108 -16.82 -2.16 -6.84
CA ILE A 108 -16.97 -0.75 -6.54
C ILE A 108 -18.41 -0.51 -6.08
N GLU A 109 -18.55 0.00 -4.88
CA GLU A 109 -19.85 0.37 -4.31
C GLU A 109 -19.88 1.88 -4.02
N SER A 110 -20.88 2.56 -4.51
CA SER A 110 -21.10 3.99 -4.25
C SER A 110 -22.04 4.20 -3.06
N PHE A 111 -21.91 5.35 -2.43
CA PHE A 111 -22.83 5.84 -1.41
C PHE A 111 -23.13 7.31 -1.65
N ASP A 112 -24.29 7.77 -1.13
CA ASP A 112 -24.71 9.16 -1.32
C ASP A 112 -23.91 10.11 -0.43
N ASP A 113 -23.32 11.15 -1.05
CA ASP A 113 -22.58 12.23 -0.38
C ASP A 113 -23.52 13.38 0.02
N SER A 114 -24.51 13.06 0.85
CA SER A 114 -25.45 13.99 1.42
C SER A 114 -25.01 14.50 2.80
N SER A 115 -25.86 15.27 3.46
CA SER A 115 -25.66 15.71 4.86
C SER A 115 -25.43 14.55 5.86
N LYS A 116 -25.68 13.30 5.46
CA LYS A 116 -25.49 12.08 6.25
C LYS A 116 -24.34 11.21 5.76
N THR A 117 -23.38 11.78 5.02
CA THR A 117 -22.27 11.08 4.35
C THR A 117 -21.64 9.99 5.21
N MET A 118 -21.30 10.30 6.47
CA MET A 118 -20.63 9.30 7.33
C MET A 118 -21.54 8.12 7.72
N LYS A 119 -22.85 8.37 7.91
CA LYS A 119 -23.82 7.28 8.15
C LYS A 119 -24.00 6.43 6.90
N ASN A 120 -24.04 7.07 5.72
CA ASN A 120 -24.18 6.37 4.45
C ASN A 120 -22.96 5.51 4.16
N LEU A 121 -21.74 6.05 4.38
CA LEU A 121 -20.49 5.29 4.29
C LEU A 121 -20.48 4.09 5.25
N ALA A 122 -20.80 4.31 6.52
CA ALA A 122 -20.80 3.25 7.52
C ALA A 122 -21.85 2.17 7.21
N GLY A 123 -23.06 2.56 6.81
CA GLY A 123 -24.10 1.63 6.38
C GLY A 123 -23.71 0.83 5.14
N LYS A 124 -23.06 1.46 4.16
CA LYS A 124 -22.54 0.77 2.99
C LYS A 124 -21.39 -0.20 3.35
N THR A 125 -20.48 0.22 4.23
CA THR A 125 -19.40 -0.63 4.74
C THR A 125 -19.97 -1.88 5.44
N GLU A 126 -20.96 -1.69 6.31
CA GLU A 126 -21.65 -2.81 6.99
C GLU A 126 -22.35 -3.75 5.99
N TYR A 127 -22.99 -3.18 4.96
CA TYR A 127 -23.60 -3.97 3.88
C TYR A 127 -22.57 -4.83 3.12
N ILE A 128 -21.43 -4.25 2.76
CA ILE A 128 -20.33 -4.97 2.09
C ILE A 128 -19.79 -6.09 2.99
N ILE A 129 -19.59 -5.82 4.29
CA ILE A 129 -19.18 -6.85 5.26
C ILE A 129 -20.19 -8.00 5.27
N GLY A 130 -21.48 -7.69 5.29
CA GLY A 130 -22.52 -8.72 5.21
C GLY A 130 -22.45 -9.58 3.94
N LYS A 131 -22.17 -8.97 2.78
CA LYS A 131 -21.94 -9.72 1.53
C LYS A 131 -20.73 -10.66 1.65
N ILE A 132 -19.59 -10.14 2.14
CA ILE A 132 -18.37 -10.94 2.33
C ILE A 132 -18.63 -12.14 3.24
N LEU A 133 -19.30 -11.93 4.38
CA LEU A 133 -19.62 -13.00 5.32
C LEU A 133 -20.57 -14.05 4.72
N THR A 134 -21.51 -13.62 3.90
CA THR A 134 -22.43 -14.54 3.20
C THR A 134 -21.73 -15.38 2.16
N GLU A 135 -20.81 -14.79 1.40
CA GLU A 135 -20.12 -15.43 0.29
C GLU A 135 -18.94 -16.29 0.75
N PHE A 136 -18.12 -15.77 1.70
CA PHE A 136 -16.85 -16.40 2.09
C PHE A 136 -16.83 -16.97 3.51
N GLY A 137 -17.89 -16.72 4.30
CA GLY A 137 -18.01 -17.19 5.69
C GLY A 137 -17.32 -16.28 6.72
N ASP A 138 -17.62 -16.55 7.99
CA ASP A 138 -17.21 -15.73 9.15
C ASP A 138 -15.77 -15.91 9.60
N LYS A 139 -15.07 -16.93 9.08
CA LYS A 139 -13.66 -17.20 9.40
C LYS A 139 -12.67 -16.35 8.60
N LYS A 140 -13.14 -15.64 7.58
CA LYS A 140 -12.31 -14.82 6.71
C LYS A 140 -11.95 -13.50 7.38
N THR A 141 -10.71 -13.06 7.16
CA THR A 141 -10.21 -11.78 7.64
C THR A 141 -10.65 -10.65 6.73
N ILE A 142 -11.07 -9.53 7.30
CA ILE A 142 -11.48 -8.33 6.58
C ILE A 142 -10.61 -7.16 7.06
N LEU A 143 -9.91 -6.52 6.14
CA LEU A 143 -9.18 -5.30 6.40
C LEU A 143 -9.99 -4.09 5.90
N LEU A 144 -10.27 -3.14 6.78
CA LEU A 144 -10.73 -1.82 6.40
C LEU A 144 -9.52 -0.90 6.23
N ILE A 145 -9.35 -0.33 5.05
CA ILE A 145 -8.29 0.64 4.79
C ILE A 145 -8.89 2.04 4.70
N GLY A 146 -8.42 2.93 5.56
CA GLY A 146 -8.66 4.37 5.46
C GLY A 146 -7.41 5.13 5.02
N ARG A 147 -7.57 6.40 4.66
CA ARG A 147 -6.43 7.28 4.38
C ARG A 147 -5.74 7.70 5.67
N TYR A 148 -6.52 7.97 6.71
CA TYR A 148 -6.05 8.50 8.01
C TYR A 148 -6.65 7.72 9.18
N ASN A 149 -6.00 7.77 10.33
CA ASN A 149 -6.51 7.13 11.55
C ASN A 149 -7.87 7.69 11.99
N TYR A 150 -8.16 8.95 11.71
CA TYR A 150 -9.45 9.55 12.05
C TYR A 150 -10.62 9.00 11.21
N ASP A 151 -10.37 8.28 10.11
CA ASP A 151 -11.44 7.61 9.36
C ASP A 151 -12.11 6.52 10.20
N LEU A 152 -11.33 5.78 10.99
CA LEU A 152 -11.88 4.84 11.96
C LEU A 152 -12.76 5.55 13.01
N TYR A 153 -12.24 6.63 13.59
CA TYR A 153 -12.99 7.40 14.57
C TYR A 153 -14.35 7.89 14.02
N LYS A 154 -14.34 8.44 12.80
CA LYS A 154 -15.57 8.87 12.12
C LYS A 154 -16.53 7.70 11.87
N LEU A 155 -16.02 6.54 11.48
CA LEU A 155 -16.81 5.33 11.26
C LEU A 155 -17.48 4.88 12.59
N CYS A 156 -16.73 4.83 13.69
CA CYS A 156 -17.23 4.44 15.01
C CYS A 156 -18.26 5.42 15.58
N ASN A 157 -18.13 6.73 15.33
CA ASN A 157 -19.08 7.74 15.77
C ASN A 157 -20.48 7.59 15.15
N THR A 158 -20.63 6.77 14.11
CA THR A 158 -21.97 6.46 13.57
C THR A 158 -22.79 5.50 14.46
N GLY A 159 -22.14 4.81 15.39
CA GLY A 159 -22.73 3.81 16.25
C GLY A 159 -22.88 2.42 15.63
N LEU A 160 -22.49 2.23 14.34
CA LEU A 160 -22.55 0.93 13.66
C LEU A 160 -21.28 0.10 13.91
N PHE A 161 -20.19 0.76 14.30
CA PHE A 161 -18.90 0.13 14.58
C PHE A 161 -18.37 0.58 15.93
N LYS A 162 -17.53 -0.25 16.54
CA LYS A 162 -16.79 0.03 17.78
C LYS A 162 -15.33 -0.31 17.58
N GLU A 163 -14.47 0.51 18.13
CA GLU A 163 -13.03 0.24 18.17
C GLU A 163 -12.73 -0.79 19.27
N GLY A 164 -11.94 -1.79 18.93
CA GLY A 164 -11.41 -2.79 19.85
C GLY A 164 -9.91 -2.64 20.05
N PRO A 165 -9.26 -3.54 20.82
CA PRO A 165 -7.82 -3.53 21.01
C PRO A 165 -7.08 -3.84 19.70
N SER A 166 -5.84 -3.34 19.57
CA SER A 166 -4.93 -3.68 18.46
C SER A 166 -5.52 -3.46 17.06
N ASN A 167 -6.19 -2.32 16.86
CA ASN A 167 -6.83 -1.93 15.60
C ASN A 167 -8.00 -2.84 15.15
N GLN A 168 -8.48 -3.72 16.02
CA GLN A 168 -9.69 -4.48 15.75
C GLN A 168 -10.90 -3.56 15.68
N VAL A 169 -11.85 -3.91 14.80
CA VAL A 169 -13.12 -3.19 14.64
C VAL A 169 -14.25 -4.17 14.81
N GLN A 170 -15.18 -3.84 15.64
CA GLN A 170 -16.37 -4.65 15.87
C GLN A 170 -17.58 -4.01 15.17
N SER A 171 -18.19 -4.73 14.24
CA SER A 171 -19.50 -4.36 13.70
C SER A 171 -20.59 -4.71 14.74
N VAL A 172 -21.50 -3.79 14.97
CA VAL A 172 -22.65 -4.04 15.86
C VAL A 172 -23.55 -5.12 15.30
N LYS A 173 -23.76 -5.12 14.00
CA LYS A 173 -24.62 -6.11 13.31
C LYS A 173 -23.93 -7.47 13.14
N TYR A 174 -22.61 -7.47 12.94
CA TYR A 174 -21.83 -8.69 12.70
C TYR A 174 -20.71 -8.85 13.74
N PRO A 175 -21.05 -9.12 15.03
CA PRO A 175 -20.07 -9.08 16.13
C PRO A 175 -18.99 -10.17 16.08
N LYS A 176 -19.19 -11.22 15.25
CA LYS A 176 -18.23 -12.30 15.04
C LYS A 176 -17.28 -12.08 13.86
N ALA A 177 -17.51 -11.04 13.06
CA ALA A 177 -16.67 -10.74 11.90
C ALA A 177 -15.26 -10.37 12.36
N ASN A 178 -14.24 -10.95 11.73
CA ASN A 178 -12.83 -10.65 12.00
C ASN A 178 -12.40 -9.45 11.18
N ILE A 179 -12.57 -8.25 11.73
CA ILE A 179 -12.35 -6.98 11.06
C ILE A 179 -11.18 -6.26 11.73
N THR A 180 -10.25 -5.76 10.94
CA THR A 180 -9.13 -4.92 11.37
C THR A 180 -9.16 -3.62 10.58
N PHE A 181 -8.80 -2.50 11.19
CA PHE A 181 -8.63 -1.22 10.50
C PHE A 181 -7.15 -0.85 10.42
N MET A 182 -6.72 -0.35 9.27
CA MET A 182 -5.40 0.25 9.10
C MET A 182 -5.46 1.42 8.11
N THR A 183 -4.47 2.30 8.20
CA THR A 183 -4.24 3.27 7.11
C THR A 183 -3.56 2.57 5.93
N ALA A 184 -3.67 3.14 4.73
CA ALA A 184 -2.98 2.61 3.55
C ALA A 184 -1.48 2.38 3.81
N HIS A 185 -0.80 3.31 4.48
CA HIS A 185 0.61 3.18 4.82
C HIS A 185 0.90 2.04 5.82
N SER A 186 0.08 1.91 6.86
CA SER A 186 0.30 0.88 7.89
C SER A 186 -0.09 -0.54 7.44
N SER A 187 -0.87 -0.67 6.38
CA SER A 187 -1.25 -1.97 5.82
C SER A 187 -0.21 -2.59 4.89
N LYS A 188 0.83 -1.83 4.52
CA LYS A 188 1.91 -2.33 3.65
C LYS A 188 2.54 -3.61 4.20
N GLY A 189 2.75 -4.58 3.31
CA GLY A 189 3.38 -5.87 3.63
C GLY A 189 2.44 -6.89 4.27
N LEU A 190 1.23 -6.50 4.68
CA LEU A 190 0.26 -7.39 5.29
C LEU A 190 -0.63 -8.07 4.25
N GLY A 191 -1.28 -9.17 4.64
CA GLY A 191 -2.20 -9.92 3.79
C GLY A 191 -3.49 -10.25 4.53
N TYR A 192 -4.62 -10.02 3.87
CA TYR A 192 -5.96 -10.32 4.35
C TYR A 192 -6.75 -11.03 3.27
N ASP A 193 -7.78 -11.80 3.66
CA ASP A 193 -8.64 -12.48 2.68
C ASP A 193 -9.48 -11.48 1.88
N ASN A 194 -9.99 -10.44 2.54
CA ASN A 194 -10.79 -9.39 1.92
C ASN A 194 -10.31 -8.01 2.38
N VAL A 195 -10.32 -7.04 1.47
CA VAL A 195 -9.92 -5.67 1.75
C VAL A 195 -11.02 -4.71 1.29
N ILE A 196 -11.41 -3.80 2.16
CA ILE A 196 -12.37 -2.74 1.87
C ILE A 196 -11.65 -1.40 2.01
N LEU A 197 -11.48 -0.68 0.91
CA LEU A 197 -11.03 0.70 0.96
C LEU A 197 -12.25 1.58 1.25
N ILE A 198 -12.24 2.22 2.40
CA ILE A 198 -13.31 3.12 2.80
C ILE A 198 -13.00 4.55 2.39
N ASN A 199 -14.05 5.33 2.14
CA ASN A 199 -13.94 6.77 1.91
C ASN A 199 -13.02 7.14 0.72
N MET A 200 -13.13 6.39 -0.39
CA MET A 200 -12.42 6.66 -1.63
C MET A 200 -13.06 7.84 -2.35
N PHE A 201 -12.49 9.02 -2.17
CA PHE A 201 -12.92 10.24 -2.86
C PHE A 201 -11.71 11.04 -3.35
N GLU A 202 -11.91 11.85 -4.37
CA GLU A 202 -10.91 12.81 -4.83
C GLU A 202 -10.96 14.09 -3.99
N GLY A 203 -9.80 14.61 -3.55
CA GLY A 203 -9.74 15.84 -2.79
C GLY A 203 -8.51 15.97 -1.89
N LYS A 204 -8.44 17.09 -1.16
CA LYS A 204 -7.29 17.42 -0.32
C LYS A 204 -6.89 16.30 0.65
N PHE A 205 -7.87 15.55 1.18
CA PHE A 205 -7.64 14.44 2.13
C PHE A 205 -8.08 13.09 1.56
N GLY A 206 -8.09 12.94 0.25
CA GLY A 206 -8.60 11.77 -0.46
C GLY A 206 -7.51 10.81 -0.95
N PHE A 207 -7.90 10.04 -1.97
CA PHE A 207 -7.05 9.17 -2.78
C PHE A 207 -7.17 9.61 -4.26
N PRO A 208 -6.16 10.30 -4.84
CA PRO A 208 -4.88 10.70 -4.23
C PRO A 208 -5.04 11.85 -3.23
N CYS A 209 -4.12 11.96 -2.28
CA CYS A 209 -4.00 13.11 -1.40
C CYS A 209 -3.50 14.32 -2.21
N GLN A 210 -4.20 15.44 -2.09
CA GLN A 210 -3.86 16.69 -2.79
C GLN A 210 -3.26 17.75 -1.84
N ILE A 211 -2.71 17.31 -0.70
CA ILE A 211 -1.94 18.19 0.18
C ILE A 211 -0.59 18.42 -0.48
N GLU A 212 -0.24 19.68 -0.68
CA GLU A 212 1.09 20.05 -1.17
C GLU A 212 2.15 19.76 -0.10
N ASP A 213 3.29 19.23 -0.55
CA ASP A 213 4.44 19.06 0.32
C ASP A 213 5.01 20.39 0.75
N ASP A 214 5.55 20.43 1.98
CA ASP A 214 6.29 21.60 2.48
C ASP A 214 7.44 21.95 1.52
N PRO A 215 7.62 23.22 1.13
CA PRO A 215 8.71 23.64 0.25
C PRO A 215 10.10 23.18 0.69
N ILE A 216 10.32 23.03 2.00
CA ILE A 216 11.59 22.51 2.54
C ILE A 216 11.77 21.04 2.18
N MET A 217 10.68 20.25 2.22
CA MET A 217 10.73 18.83 1.82
C MET A 217 11.12 18.68 0.36
N LYS A 218 10.64 19.55 -0.52
CA LYS A 218 11.00 19.56 -1.95
C LYS A 218 12.50 19.74 -2.22
N LEU A 219 13.23 20.35 -1.29
CA LEU A 219 14.69 20.53 -1.40
C LEU A 219 15.49 19.28 -1.03
N VAL A 220 14.91 18.36 -0.27
CA VAL A 220 15.64 17.21 0.32
C VAL A 220 15.09 15.84 -0.12
N THR A 221 13.90 15.80 -0.71
CA THR A 221 13.29 14.60 -1.25
C THR A 221 13.37 14.57 -2.76
N TYR A 222 13.49 13.38 -3.31
CA TYR A 222 13.36 13.20 -4.76
C TYR A 222 11.86 13.22 -5.12
N GLU A 223 11.46 14.20 -5.93
CA GLU A 223 10.13 14.22 -6.53
C GLU A 223 10.14 13.44 -7.84
N ASP A 224 9.29 12.42 -7.92
CA ASP A 224 8.98 11.76 -9.18
C ASP A 224 7.98 12.65 -9.95
N THR A 225 8.52 13.48 -10.84
CA THR A 225 7.72 14.40 -11.68
C THR A 225 7.20 13.75 -12.97
N SER A 226 7.39 12.44 -13.14
CA SER A 226 6.99 11.73 -14.36
C SER A 226 5.48 11.74 -14.60
N MET A 227 4.69 11.81 -13.54
CA MET A 227 3.25 12.01 -13.62
C MET A 227 2.69 12.62 -12.32
N PRO A 228 1.51 13.30 -12.39
CA PRO A 228 0.85 13.84 -11.21
C PRO A 228 0.59 12.74 -10.17
N PHE A 229 0.86 13.04 -8.91
CA PHE A 229 0.63 12.12 -7.78
C PHE A 229 1.32 10.74 -7.95
N ALA A 230 2.54 10.73 -8.48
CA ALA A 230 3.25 9.49 -8.82
C ALA A 230 3.37 8.54 -7.62
N GLU A 231 3.69 9.04 -6.43
CA GLU A 231 3.77 8.23 -5.21
C GLU A 231 2.39 7.72 -4.76
N GLU A 232 1.39 8.56 -4.78
CA GLU A 232 0.01 8.20 -4.39
C GLU A 232 -0.62 7.13 -5.31
N ARG A 233 -0.03 6.87 -6.46
CA ARG A 233 -0.44 5.84 -7.42
C ARG A 233 0.24 4.49 -7.22
N ARG A 234 1.23 4.42 -6.35
CA ARG A 234 1.90 3.17 -5.96
C ARG A 234 1.15 2.50 -4.84
#